data_5fe9a67fb81cb8898bbb3b0d28d9cbcc
#
_entry.id   5fe9a67fb81cb8898bbb3b0d28d9cbcc
#
_cell.length_a   1.000
_cell.length_b   1.000
_cell.length_c   1.000
_cell.angle_alpha   90.00
_cell.angle_beta   90.00
_cell.angle_gamma   90.00
#
_symmetry.space_group_name_H-M   'P 1'
#
loop_
_entity.id
_entity.type
_entity.pdbx_description
1 polymer ?
#
loop_
_entity_poly.entity_id
_entity_poly.type
_entity_poly.pdbx_seq_one_letter_code
_entity_poly.pdbx_strand_id
1 'polypeptide(L)'
;ALVRPQITCGTHALALALMSNLRPGDELLSPVGKPYDTLEEVIGIRPSKGSLAEYGVTYRQVDLLPDGSFDYDKIRENINEKTHLVTIQRSKGYQTRPTLSVQRIGELIAFIKGIKPDVICMVDNCYGEFVETIEPSDVGADMIVGSLIKNPGGGLAPIGGYIAGKKECVENAAYRLTSPGLGKEAVSYTHLTLPTIR
;
A
#
# COMPACT_ATOMS: atom_id res chain seq x y z
N ALA A 1 12.90 1.03 -4.80
CA ALA A 1 12.09 -0.08 -4.28
C ALA A 1 12.73 -0.70 -3.05
N LEU A 2 11.93 -1.27 -2.17
CA LEU A 2 12.34 -2.05 -1.01
C LEU A 2 11.87 -3.49 -1.21
N VAL A 3 12.80 -4.39 -1.47
CA VAL A 3 12.60 -5.84 -1.54
C VAL A 3 13.66 -6.45 -0.63
N ARG A 4 13.23 -7.08 0.45
CA ARG A 4 14.13 -7.64 1.47
C ARG A 4 13.61 -8.98 1.97
N PRO A 5 14.49 -9.94 2.28
CA PRO A 5 14.08 -11.25 2.78
C PRO A 5 13.30 -11.19 4.10
N GLN A 6 13.45 -10.10 4.86
CA GLN A 6 12.72 -9.87 6.10
C GLN A 6 11.25 -9.45 5.86
N ILE A 7 10.87 -9.05 4.66
CA ILE A 7 9.47 -8.83 4.30
C ILE A 7 8.85 -10.19 3.99
N THR A 8 8.11 -10.74 4.93
CA THR A 8 7.68 -12.15 4.90
C THR A 8 6.53 -12.44 3.95
N CYS A 9 5.69 -11.43 3.65
CA CYS A 9 4.51 -11.60 2.78
C CYS A 9 3.97 -10.24 2.31
N GLY A 10 2.96 -10.26 1.43
CA GLY A 10 2.30 -9.05 0.94
C GLY A 10 1.64 -8.23 2.06
N THR A 11 0.95 -8.88 2.99
CA THR A 11 0.35 -8.19 4.15
C THR A 11 1.41 -7.49 5.01
N HIS A 12 2.57 -8.11 5.22
CA HIS A 12 3.68 -7.46 5.92
C HIS A 12 4.20 -6.24 5.15
N ALA A 13 4.33 -6.33 3.82
CA ALA A 13 4.73 -5.18 3.00
C ALA A 13 3.71 -4.03 3.10
N LEU A 14 2.42 -4.34 3.02
CA LEU A 14 1.34 -3.34 3.17
C LEU A 14 1.33 -2.73 4.57
N ALA A 15 1.45 -3.54 5.63
CA ALA A 15 1.55 -3.06 7.00
C ALA A 15 2.75 -2.12 7.19
N LEU A 16 3.93 -2.49 6.67
CA LEU A 16 5.12 -1.64 6.70
C LEU A 16 4.89 -0.31 5.97
N ALA A 17 4.32 -0.34 4.77
CA ALA A 17 4.06 0.86 3.99
C ALA A 17 3.11 1.82 4.70
N LEU A 18 2.03 1.30 5.30
CA LEU A 18 1.07 2.08 6.08
C LEU A 18 1.71 2.63 7.36
N MET A 19 2.28 1.76 8.20
CA MET A 19 2.83 2.13 9.51
C MET A 19 4.05 3.07 9.41
N SER A 20 4.75 3.06 8.29
CA SER A 20 5.91 3.93 8.08
C SER A 20 5.54 5.31 7.57
N ASN A 21 4.40 5.47 6.92
CA ASN A 21 3.98 6.71 6.27
C ASN A 21 2.75 7.37 6.94
N LEU A 22 2.29 6.81 8.05
CA LEU A 22 1.25 7.39 8.90
C LEU A 22 1.79 7.69 10.29
N ARG A 23 1.26 8.71 10.94
CA ARG A 23 1.61 9.16 12.29
C ARG A 23 0.36 9.25 13.17
N PRO A 24 0.49 9.25 14.50
CA PRO A 24 -0.63 9.51 15.40
C PRO A 24 -1.33 10.82 15.03
N GLY A 25 -2.65 10.75 14.86
CA GLY A 25 -3.49 11.88 14.44
C GLY A 25 -3.79 11.92 12.94
N ASP A 26 -3.06 11.16 12.12
CA ASP A 26 -3.33 11.05 10.68
C ASP A 26 -4.60 10.22 10.41
N GLU A 27 -5.12 10.39 9.21
CA GLU A 27 -6.25 9.63 8.70
C GLU A 27 -5.86 8.87 7.43
N LEU A 28 -6.26 7.59 7.41
CA LEU A 28 -6.20 6.70 6.25
C LEU A 28 -7.57 6.65 5.57
N LEU A 29 -7.62 6.97 4.27
CA LEU A 29 -8.84 6.88 3.46
C LEU A 29 -8.74 5.70 2.46
N SER A 30 -9.78 4.86 2.41
CA SER A 30 -9.98 3.90 1.32
C SER A 30 -11.13 4.36 0.42
N PRO A 31 -10.88 4.84 -0.81
CA PRO A 31 -11.91 5.38 -1.69
C PRO A 31 -12.54 4.33 -2.62
N VAL A 32 -12.23 3.07 -2.43
CA VAL A 32 -12.67 1.94 -3.29
C VAL A 32 -13.30 0.81 -2.48
N GLY A 33 -13.87 1.16 -1.32
CA GLY A 33 -14.46 0.20 -0.40
C GLY A 33 -13.45 -0.37 0.60
N LYS A 34 -13.88 -1.40 1.29
CA LYS A 34 -13.09 -2.04 2.34
C LYS A 34 -11.85 -2.71 1.74
N PRO A 35 -10.65 -2.52 2.34
CA PRO A 35 -9.43 -3.19 1.90
C PRO A 35 -9.51 -4.71 2.14
N TYR A 36 -8.51 -5.43 1.62
CA TYR A 36 -8.40 -6.87 1.78
C TYR A 36 -8.43 -7.28 3.26
N ASP A 37 -9.04 -8.41 3.57
CA ASP A 37 -9.37 -8.85 4.93
C ASP A 37 -8.18 -8.87 5.90
N THR A 38 -6.99 -9.25 5.44
CA THR A 38 -5.78 -9.26 6.29
C THR A 38 -5.33 -7.86 6.72
N LEU A 39 -5.81 -6.80 6.08
CA LEU A 39 -5.55 -5.41 6.47
C LEU A 39 -6.56 -4.89 7.50
N GLU A 40 -7.69 -5.54 7.68
CA GLU A 40 -8.69 -5.07 8.65
C GLU A 40 -8.12 -4.96 10.07
N GLU A 41 -7.31 -5.93 10.48
CA GLU A 41 -6.64 -5.95 11.78
C GLU A 41 -5.43 -5.03 11.82
N VAL A 42 -4.66 -4.94 10.73
CA VAL A 42 -3.54 -3.99 10.61
C VAL A 42 -4.00 -2.55 10.80
N ILE A 43 -5.11 -2.20 10.17
CA ILE A 43 -5.71 -0.86 10.24
C ILE A 43 -6.44 -0.66 11.57
N GLY A 44 -7.10 -1.69 12.09
CA GLY A 44 -7.95 -1.65 13.27
C GLY A 44 -9.44 -1.50 12.93
N ILE A 45 -9.84 -1.81 11.71
CA ILE A 45 -11.27 -1.96 11.32
C ILE A 45 -11.89 -3.07 12.16
N ARG A 46 -11.18 -4.20 12.30
CA ARG A 46 -11.39 -5.17 13.36
C ARG A 46 -10.41 -4.87 14.49
N PRO A 47 -10.87 -4.73 15.74
CA PRO A 47 -9.99 -4.46 16.89
C PRO A 47 -8.87 -5.49 16.99
N SER A 48 -7.63 -5.01 16.99
CA SER A 48 -6.45 -5.87 17.13
C SER A 48 -5.31 -5.10 17.80
N LYS A 49 -4.57 -5.80 18.66
CA LYS A 49 -3.40 -5.24 19.34
C LYS A 49 -2.30 -4.90 18.33
N GLY A 50 -1.73 -3.71 18.45
CA GLY A 50 -0.69 -3.22 17.55
C GLY A 50 -1.24 -2.66 16.24
N SER A 51 -2.57 -2.53 16.08
CA SER A 51 -3.19 -1.91 14.91
C SER A 51 -2.88 -0.41 14.81
N LEU A 52 -3.03 0.15 13.62
CA LEU A 52 -2.89 1.60 13.39
C LEU A 52 -3.84 2.42 14.29
N ALA A 53 -5.06 1.90 14.54
CA ALA A 53 -6.03 2.55 15.40
C ALA A 53 -5.51 2.71 16.84
N GLU A 54 -4.80 1.72 17.40
CA GLU A 54 -4.18 1.83 18.73
C GLU A 54 -3.05 2.88 18.78
N TYR A 55 -2.43 3.18 17.62
CA TYR A 55 -1.44 4.25 17.51
C TYR A 55 -2.05 5.60 17.10
N GLY A 56 -3.37 5.74 17.18
CA GLY A 56 -4.06 7.00 16.97
C GLY A 56 -4.26 7.40 15.51
N VAL A 57 -4.16 6.46 14.58
CA VAL A 57 -4.53 6.66 13.17
C VAL A 57 -6.02 6.36 13.01
N THR A 58 -6.74 7.24 12.34
CA THR A 58 -8.17 7.04 12.04
C THR A 58 -8.34 6.46 10.65
N TYR A 59 -9.43 5.73 10.43
CA TYR A 59 -9.77 5.13 9.13
C TYR A 59 -11.10 5.63 8.63
N ARG A 60 -11.17 5.94 7.33
CA ARG A 60 -12.41 6.22 6.60
C ARG A 60 -12.49 5.39 5.33
N GLN A 61 -13.72 5.15 4.89
CA GLN A 61 -14.02 4.37 3.70
C GLN A 61 -15.10 5.06 2.88
N VAL A 62 -14.92 5.03 1.58
CA VAL A 62 -15.96 5.34 0.59
C VAL A 62 -16.13 4.12 -0.29
N ASP A 63 -17.35 3.60 -0.34
CA ASP A 63 -17.67 2.46 -1.19
C ASP A 63 -17.84 2.89 -2.64
N LEU A 64 -17.64 1.96 -3.57
CA LEU A 64 -17.97 2.17 -4.96
C LEU A 64 -19.49 2.31 -5.12
N LEU A 65 -19.93 3.02 -6.14
CA LEU A 65 -21.33 3.07 -6.55
C LEU A 65 -21.79 1.68 -7.04
N PRO A 66 -23.11 1.42 -7.10
CA PRO A 66 -23.63 0.11 -7.51
C PRO A 66 -23.17 -0.37 -8.90
N ASP A 67 -22.83 0.56 -9.79
CA ASP A 67 -22.28 0.27 -11.11
C ASP A 67 -20.77 0.03 -11.12
N GLY A 68 -20.10 0.11 -9.95
CA GLY A 68 -18.67 -0.05 -9.77
C GLY A 68 -17.85 1.20 -10.10
N SER A 69 -18.49 2.35 -10.32
CA SER A 69 -17.82 3.63 -10.48
C SER A 69 -17.41 4.23 -9.12
N PHE A 70 -16.50 5.21 -9.16
CA PHE A 70 -16.08 5.94 -7.95
C PHE A 70 -17.15 6.97 -7.55
N ASP A 71 -17.45 7.05 -6.27
CA ASP A 71 -18.30 8.10 -5.70
C ASP A 71 -17.42 9.35 -5.43
N TYR A 72 -17.16 10.12 -6.47
CA TYR A 72 -16.30 11.29 -6.39
C TYR A 72 -16.79 12.36 -5.42
N ASP A 73 -18.10 12.50 -5.25
CA ASP A 73 -18.67 13.47 -4.30
C ASP A 73 -18.35 13.04 -2.87
N LYS A 74 -18.62 11.80 -2.51
CA LYS A 74 -18.27 11.28 -1.18
C LYS A 74 -16.77 11.23 -0.95
N ILE A 75 -15.96 10.92 -1.96
CA ILE A 75 -14.50 10.99 -1.82
C ILE A 75 -14.07 12.40 -1.45
N ARG A 76 -14.60 13.42 -2.15
CA ARG A 76 -14.32 14.83 -1.85
C ARG A 76 -14.72 15.22 -0.44
N GLU A 77 -15.91 14.82 0.01
CA GLU A 77 -16.41 15.10 1.37
C GLU A 77 -15.59 14.44 2.47
N ASN A 78 -14.96 13.30 2.17
CA ASN A 78 -14.18 12.53 3.13
C ASN A 78 -12.69 12.91 3.17
N ILE A 79 -12.18 13.69 2.20
CA ILE A 79 -10.82 14.23 2.24
C ILE A 79 -10.80 15.48 3.13
N ASN A 80 -9.92 15.49 4.14
CA ASN A 80 -9.78 16.58 5.09
C ASN A 80 -8.29 16.80 5.45
N GLU A 81 -8.01 17.77 6.33
CA GLU A 81 -6.65 18.11 6.75
C GLU A 81 -5.84 16.93 7.30
N LYS A 82 -6.52 15.98 7.96
CA LYS A 82 -5.88 14.79 8.56
C LYS A 82 -5.67 13.67 7.56
N THR A 83 -6.32 13.69 6.40
CA THR A 83 -6.18 12.66 5.36
C THR A 83 -4.76 12.69 4.82
N HIS A 84 -3.89 11.83 5.32
CA HIS A 84 -2.48 11.80 4.98
C HIS A 84 -2.14 10.73 3.94
N LEU A 85 -2.85 9.60 3.98
CA LEU A 85 -2.65 8.50 3.05
C LEU A 85 -3.98 7.96 2.53
N VAL A 86 -4.00 7.70 1.22
CA VAL A 86 -5.10 7.02 0.53
C VAL A 86 -4.62 5.65 0.07
N THR A 87 -5.36 4.60 0.43
CA THR A 87 -5.06 3.23 0.00
C THR A 87 -6.06 2.76 -1.05
N ILE A 88 -5.54 2.34 -2.20
CA ILE A 88 -6.33 1.90 -3.36
C ILE A 88 -6.02 0.42 -3.61
N GLN A 89 -6.97 -0.47 -3.33
CA GLN A 89 -6.83 -1.87 -3.68
C GLN A 89 -7.20 -2.09 -5.15
N ARG A 90 -6.24 -2.51 -5.98
CA ARG A 90 -6.44 -2.75 -7.41
C ARG A 90 -7.30 -3.97 -7.69
N SER A 91 -6.99 -5.10 -7.06
CA SER A 91 -7.74 -6.34 -7.23
C SER A 91 -9.12 -6.27 -6.56
N LYS A 92 -10.05 -7.07 -7.07
CA LYS A 92 -11.37 -7.18 -6.44
C LYS A 92 -11.35 -7.94 -5.11
N GLY A 93 -10.28 -8.72 -4.84
CA GLY A 93 -10.26 -9.63 -3.70
C GLY A 93 -11.43 -10.62 -3.76
N TYR A 94 -12.15 -10.76 -2.67
CA TYR A 94 -13.36 -11.59 -2.58
C TYR A 94 -14.66 -10.81 -2.90
N GLN A 95 -14.56 -9.54 -3.24
CA GLN A 95 -15.72 -8.69 -3.51
C GLN A 95 -16.24 -8.89 -4.94
N THR A 96 -17.54 -8.64 -5.15
CA THR A 96 -18.18 -8.64 -6.47
C THR A 96 -18.07 -7.28 -7.17
N ARG A 97 -16.85 -6.75 -7.28
CA ARG A 97 -16.56 -5.48 -7.95
C ARG A 97 -15.57 -5.68 -9.09
N PRO A 98 -15.49 -4.78 -10.07
CA PRO A 98 -14.46 -4.87 -11.10
C PRO A 98 -13.05 -4.67 -10.51
N THR A 99 -12.06 -5.33 -11.10
CA THR A 99 -10.66 -5.00 -10.91
C THR A 99 -10.39 -3.63 -11.55
N LEU A 100 -9.57 -2.81 -10.91
CA LEU A 100 -9.25 -1.49 -11.41
C LEU A 100 -8.12 -1.56 -12.45
N SER A 101 -8.35 -0.97 -13.63
CA SER A 101 -7.27 -0.74 -14.61
C SER A 101 -6.32 0.36 -14.10
N VAL A 102 -5.09 0.38 -14.63
CA VAL A 102 -4.12 1.43 -14.30
C VAL A 102 -4.67 2.81 -14.70
N GLN A 103 -5.39 2.91 -15.82
CA GLN A 103 -6.03 4.16 -16.22
C GLN A 103 -7.03 4.65 -15.17
N ARG A 104 -7.95 3.80 -14.70
CA ARG A 104 -8.93 4.18 -13.66
C ARG A 104 -8.25 4.59 -12.35
N ILE A 105 -7.18 3.90 -11.98
CA ILE A 105 -6.37 4.28 -10.81
C ILE A 105 -5.78 5.67 -11.00
N GLY A 106 -5.24 5.97 -12.18
CA GLY A 106 -4.69 7.29 -12.52
C GLY A 106 -5.73 8.41 -12.45
N GLU A 107 -6.93 8.18 -12.99
CA GLU A 107 -8.05 9.12 -12.91
C GLU A 107 -8.44 9.42 -11.45
N LEU A 108 -8.53 8.39 -10.62
CA LEU A 108 -8.82 8.53 -9.20
C LEU A 108 -7.73 9.29 -8.46
N ILE A 109 -6.46 8.97 -8.70
CA ILE A 109 -5.31 9.66 -8.08
C ILE A 109 -5.28 11.13 -8.49
N ALA A 110 -5.49 11.42 -9.78
CA ALA A 110 -5.52 12.81 -10.27
C ALA A 110 -6.64 13.62 -9.59
N PHE A 111 -7.82 13.02 -9.43
CA PHE A 111 -8.92 13.65 -8.71
C PHE A 111 -8.58 13.94 -7.25
N ILE A 112 -8.05 12.94 -6.52
CA ILE A 112 -7.68 13.06 -5.11
C ILE A 112 -6.60 14.12 -4.91
N LYS A 113 -5.54 14.09 -5.73
CA LYS A 113 -4.46 15.07 -5.67
C LYS A 113 -4.87 16.46 -6.12
N GLY A 114 -5.91 16.58 -6.92
CA GLY A 114 -6.55 17.87 -7.23
C GLY A 114 -7.21 18.53 -6.01
N ILE A 115 -7.61 17.73 -5.02
CA ILE A 115 -8.19 18.21 -3.75
C ILE A 115 -7.10 18.44 -2.71
N LYS A 116 -6.21 17.45 -2.54
CA LYS A 116 -5.12 17.46 -1.54
C LYS A 116 -3.81 16.98 -2.18
N PRO A 117 -2.98 17.90 -2.71
CA PRO A 117 -1.79 17.55 -3.49
C PRO A 117 -0.71 16.79 -2.73
N ASP A 118 -0.64 16.98 -1.42
CA ASP A 118 0.35 16.37 -0.51
C ASP A 118 -0.05 14.98 0.01
N VAL A 119 -1.27 14.51 -0.27
CA VAL A 119 -1.71 13.19 0.16
C VAL A 119 -0.89 12.09 -0.51
N ILE A 120 -0.51 11.07 0.24
CA ILE A 120 0.18 9.90 -0.29
C ILE A 120 -0.85 8.92 -0.88
N CYS A 121 -0.74 8.62 -2.17
CA CYS A 121 -1.56 7.61 -2.83
C CYS A 121 -0.78 6.29 -2.90
N MET A 122 -1.21 5.29 -2.13
CA MET A 122 -0.66 3.93 -2.12
C MET A 122 -1.60 2.98 -2.86
N VAL A 123 -1.06 2.16 -3.73
CA VAL A 123 -1.81 1.11 -4.43
C VAL A 123 -1.37 -0.27 -3.94
N ASP A 124 -2.33 -1.04 -3.40
CA ASP A 124 -2.18 -2.50 -3.27
C ASP A 124 -2.29 -3.10 -4.67
N ASN A 125 -1.14 -3.43 -5.24
CA ASN A 125 -1.00 -3.87 -6.63
C ASN A 125 -1.06 -5.40 -6.80
N CYS A 126 -1.38 -6.12 -5.73
CA CYS A 126 -1.50 -7.59 -5.76
C CYS A 126 -2.38 -8.08 -6.91
N TYR A 127 -1.86 -9.02 -7.70
CA TYR A 127 -2.44 -9.57 -8.94
C TYR A 127 -2.52 -8.58 -10.12
N GLY A 128 -2.01 -7.36 -9.96
CA GLY A 128 -2.01 -6.35 -11.03
C GLY A 128 -0.69 -6.24 -11.77
N GLU A 129 0.39 -6.70 -11.17
CA GLU A 129 1.74 -6.57 -11.72
C GLU A 129 1.86 -7.28 -13.07
N PHE A 130 2.42 -6.60 -14.05
CA PHE A 130 2.65 -7.10 -15.42
C PHE A 130 1.37 -7.44 -16.23
N VAL A 131 0.19 -7.07 -15.73
CA VAL A 131 -1.08 -7.31 -16.45
C VAL A 131 -1.30 -6.26 -17.55
N GLU A 132 -0.84 -5.05 -17.31
CA GLU A 132 -0.89 -3.95 -18.27
C GLU A 132 0.54 -3.51 -18.62
N THR A 133 0.71 -2.72 -19.68
CA THR A 133 2.02 -2.23 -20.15
C THR A 133 2.61 -1.13 -19.29
N ILE A 134 1.80 -0.55 -18.41
CA ILE A 134 2.17 0.48 -17.43
C ILE A 134 1.69 0.05 -16.05
N GLU A 135 2.33 0.59 -15.03
CA GLU A 135 2.01 0.31 -13.63
C GLU A 135 1.40 1.54 -12.94
N PRO A 136 0.74 1.39 -11.79
CA PRO A 136 0.13 2.53 -11.09
C PRO A 136 1.12 3.65 -10.73
N SER A 137 2.43 3.36 -10.61
CA SER A 137 3.48 4.36 -10.43
C SER A 137 3.59 5.33 -11.62
N ASP A 138 3.28 4.87 -12.83
CA ASP A 138 3.38 5.67 -14.06
C ASP A 138 2.22 6.67 -14.18
N VAL A 139 1.16 6.46 -13.42
CA VAL A 139 -0.05 7.30 -13.40
C VAL A 139 -0.26 8.05 -12.09
N GLY A 140 0.81 8.19 -11.29
CA GLY A 140 0.84 9.09 -10.14
C GLY A 140 0.74 8.45 -8.76
N ALA A 141 0.73 7.11 -8.64
CA ALA A 141 0.83 6.47 -7.34
C ALA A 141 2.17 6.78 -6.68
N ASP A 142 2.13 7.20 -5.41
CA ASP A 142 3.33 7.49 -4.62
C ASP A 142 4.00 6.21 -4.14
N MET A 143 3.22 5.17 -3.91
CA MET A 143 3.68 3.81 -3.58
C MET A 143 2.85 2.76 -4.30
N ILE A 144 3.52 1.70 -4.72
CA ILE A 144 2.91 0.41 -5.10
C ILE A 144 3.46 -0.66 -4.18
N VAL A 145 2.58 -1.49 -3.67
CA VAL A 145 2.91 -2.53 -2.69
C VAL A 145 2.28 -3.84 -3.12
N GLY A 146 3.01 -4.93 -2.98
CA GLY A 146 2.47 -6.22 -3.39
C GLY A 146 3.23 -7.41 -2.82
N SER A 147 2.81 -8.58 -3.25
CA SER A 147 3.30 -9.87 -2.78
C SER A 147 4.15 -10.56 -3.84
N LEU A 148 5.31 -11.08 -3.45
CA LEU A 148 6.17 -11.84 -4.37
C LEU A 148 5.63 -13.24 -4.68
N ILE A 149 4.74 -13.80 -3.86
CA ILE A 149 4.13 -15.12 -4.15
C ILE A 149 3.08 -15.07 -5.28
N LYS A 150 2.76 -13.86 -5.76
CA LYS A 150 1.81 -13.61 -6.85
C LYS A 150 2.57 -13.34 -8.15
N ASN A 151 2.10 -12.41 -8.98
CA ASN A 151 2.65 -12.17 -10.31
C ASN A 151 4.18 -11.94 -10.33
N PRO A 152 4.78 -11.13 -9.42
CA PRO A 152 6.22 -10.87 -9.51
C PRO A 152 7.10 -12.10 -9.33
N GLY A 153 6.69 -13.03 -8.49
CA GLY A 153 7.44 -14.26 -8.23
C GLY A 153 7.14 -15.38 -9.20
N GLY A 154 6.11 -15.27 -10.04
CA GLY A 154 5.79 -16.26 -11.09
C GLY A 154 5.66 -17.70 -10.60
N GLY A 155 5.24 -17.92 -9.35
CA GLY A 155 5.18 -19.24 -8.72
C GLY A 155 6.50 -19.76 -8.16
N LEU A 156 7.60 -19.02 -8.31
CA LEU A 156 8.93 -19.41 -7.80
C LEU A 156 9.20 -18.87 -6.39
N ALA A 157 8.68 -17.70 -6.05
CA ALA A 157 8.86 -17.12 -4.72
C ALA A 157 7.88 -17.73 -3.71
N PRO A 158 8.35 -18.44 -2.67
CA PRO A 158 7.48 -19.05 -1.67
C PRO A 158 6.96 -18.04 -0.63
N ILE A 159 7.65 -16.92 -0.48
CA ILE A 159 7.37 -15.85 0.49
C ILE A 159 7.75 -14.49 -0.10
N GLY A 160 7.44 -13.42 0.63
CA GLY A 160 7.98 -12.11 0.38
C GLY A 160 6.97 -11.10 -0.11
N GLY A 161 7.40 -9.84 -0.06
CA GLY A 161 6.66 -8.69 -0.54
C GLY A 161 7.60 -7.59 -1.02
N TYR A 162 7.04 -6.58 -1.67
CA TYR A 162 7.80 -5.43 -2.14
C TYR A 162 7.05 -4.12 -1.86
N ILE A 163 7.83 -3.05 -1.73
CA ILE A 163 7.34 -1.67 -1.69
C ILE A 163 8.15 -0.88 -2.70
N ALA A 164 7.50 -0.27 -3.68
CA ALA A 164 8.14 0.56 -4.68
C ALA A 164 7.42 1.90 -4.79
N GLY A 165 8.10 2.94 -5.24
CA GLY A 165 7.53 4.28 -5.39
C GLY A 165 8.48 5.39 -5.03
N LYS A 166 7.95 6.51 -4.53
CA LYS A 166 8.72 7.68 -4.13
C LYS A 166 9.79 7.34 -3.09
N LYS A 167 10.95 7.93 -3.25
CA LYS A 167 12.13 7.67 -2.42
C LYS A 167 11.81 7.81 -0.92
N GLU A 168 11.19 8.91 -0.54
CA GLU A 168 10.84 9.19 0.86
C GLU A 168 9.94 8.10 1.46
N CYS A 169 8.86 7.72 0.77
CA CYS A 169 7.94 6.69 1.23
C CYS A 169 8.63 5.33 1.42
N VAL A 170 9.52 4.98 0.49
CA VAL A 170 10.27 3.72 0.52
C VAL A 170 11.35 3.73 1.62
N GLU A 171 12.01 4.87 1.86
CA GLU A 171 12.97 5.04 2.95
C GLU A 171 12.31 4.95 4.32
N ASN A 172 11.13 5.58 4.49
CA ASN A 172 10.32 5.42 5.69
C ASN A 172 10.01 3.95 5.98
N ALA A 173 9.64 3.18 4.95
CA ALA A 173 9.41 1.74 5.08
C ALA A 173 10.68 0.97 5.49
N ALA A 174 11.84 1.35 4.95
CA ALA A 174 13.11 0.75 5.34
C ALA A 174 13.47 1.04 6.81
N TYR A 175 13.22 2.27 7.29
CA TYR A 175 13.39 2.62 8.71
C TYR A 175 12.45 1.83 9.62
N ARG A 176 11.22 1.58 9.19
CA ARG A 176 10.28 0.79 9.98
C ARG A 176 10.63 -0.69 9.98
N LEU A 177 11.18 -1.20 8.88
CA LEU A 177 11.60 -2.60 8.77
C LEU A 177 12.80 -2.93 9.67
N THR A 178 13.70 -1.98 9.88
CA THR A 178 14.88 -2.11 10.74
C THR A 178 14.80 -1.17 11.94
N SER A 179 15.35 0.02 11.80
CA SER A 179 15.24 1.09 12.79
C SER A 179 15.48 2.46 12.15
N PRO A 180 14.93 3.54 12.74
CA PRO A 180 15.25 4.90 12.32
C PRO A 180 16.75 5.14 12.32
N GLY A 181 17.24 5.79 11.25
CA GLY A 181 18.66 6.07 11.05
C GLY A 181 19.47 4.92 10.43
N LEU A 182 19.07 3.67 10.59
CA LEU A 182 19.73 2.51 9.98
C LEU A 182 19.13 2.16 8.61
N GLY A 183 17.83 1.94 8.55
CA GLY A 183 17.10 1.70 7.30
C GLY A 183 17.71 0.61 6.42
N LYS A 184 18.01 0.96 5.17
CA LYS A 184 18.61 0.07 4.17
C LYS A 184 20.10 -0.25 4.39
N GLU A 185 20.76 0.43 5.32
CA GLU A 185 22.20 0.28 5.58
C GLU A 185 22.50 -0.80 6.60
N ALA A 186 21.49 -1.54 7.05
CA ALA A 186 21.70 -2.68 7.93
C ALA A 186 22.66 -3.70 7.30
N VAL A 187 23.62 -4.19 8.08
CA VAL A 187 24.65 -5.14 7.65
C VAL A 187 24.05 -6.37 6.96
N SER A 188 22.92 -6.85 7.43
CA SER A 188 22.17 -7.95 6.81
C SER A 188 21.71 -7.68 5.36
N TYR A 189 21.75 -6.43 4.90
CA TYR A 189 21.41 -6.06 3.52
C TYR A 189 22.62 -5.88 2.64
N THR A 190 23.74 -5.48 3.22
CA THR A 190 24.98 -5.18 2.49
C THR A 190 25.94 -6.36 2.42
N HIS A 191 25.84 -7.31 3.35
CA HIS A 191 26.76 -8.42 3.50
C HIS A 191 26.11 -9.80 3.51
N LEU A 192 24.89 -9.92 2.96
CA LEU A 192 24.25 -11.22 2.72
C LEU A 192 24.99 -11.91 1.57
N THR A 193 26.14 -12.48 1.87
CA THR A 193 26.79 -13.45 1.00
C THR A 193 26.15 -14.81 1.27
N LEU A 194 25.53 -15.41 0.27
CA LEU A 194 25.18 -16.82 0.34
C LEU A 194 26.47 -17.60 0.55
N PRO A 195 26.51 -18.53 1.52
CA PRO A 195 27.68 -19.38 1.67
C PRO A 195 27.90 -20.13 0.36
N THR A 196 29.00 -19.88 -0.28
CA THR A 196 29.42 -20.66 -1.43
C THR A 196 29.74 -22.06 -0.91
N ILE A 197 28.84 -23.00 -1.16
CA ILE A 197 29.13 -24.41 -0.91
C ILE A 197 30.22 -24.79 -1.95
N ARG A 198 31.42 -25.01 -1.47
CA ARG A 198 32.50 -25.62 -2.26
C ARG A 198 32.37 -27.12 -2.25
#